data_ffee897fdd853da0c0e3d8df5b20e774
#
_entry.id   ffee897fdd853da0c0e3d8df5b20e774
#
_cell.length_a   1.000
_cell.length_b   1.000
_cell.length_c   1.000
_cell.angle_alpha   90.00
_cell.angle_beta   90.00
_cell.angle_gamma   90.00
#
_symmetry.space_group_name_H-M   'P 1'
#
loop_
_entity.id
_entity.type
_entity.pdbx_description
1 polymer ?
#
loop_
_entity_poly.entity_id
_entity_poly.type
_entity_poly.pdbx_seq_one_letter_code
_entity_poly.pdbx_strand_id
1 'polypeptide(L)'
;MTKRITPDEADRFMRRLKLVMVAFAALVLLPLLLYAVYLDRRLDDFEATLQHSPPQELEVDESSRSDLHQVTANPVEGQLVYVPAYSHIYHGDGEPYLLTITLSVRNTSLSDGLVVKSVRYFDTKGNEIKTFLEQPVRLPALGTTEVVVERDDATGGSGANFLVEWYASKPVTEPIIEAVMIDTKGQQGISFARRGSVISQVEPQANANKVENGGESPTDNSNAP
;
A
#
# COMPACT_ATOMS: atom_id res chain seq x y z
N MET A 1 -36.29 52.91 54.78
CA MET A 1 -34.92 53.07 55.28
C MET A 1 -33.98 52.33 54.31
N THR A 2 -33.35 53.03 53.42
CA THR A 2 -32.37 52.46 52.44
C THR A 2 -31.01 52.35 53.15
N LYS A 3 -30.55 51.11 53.43
CA LYS A 3 -29.27 50.85 54.05
C LYS A 3 -28.15 51.26 53.07
N ARG A 4 -27.38 52.32 53.40
CA ARG A 4 -26.20 52.73 52.61
C ARG A 4 -25.10 51.69 52.80
N ILE A 5 -24.67 51.06 51.69
CA ILE A 5 -23.59 50.12 51.66
C ILE A 5 -22.27 50.87 51.96
N THR A 6 -21.49 50.40 52.90
CA THR A 6 -20.18 50.99 53.21
C THR A 6 -19.14 50.57 52.14
N PRO A 7 -18.11 51.41 51.86
CA PRO A 7 -17.07 51.10 50.88
C PRO A 7 -16.40 49.71 51.10
N ASP A 8 -16.17 49.34 52.35
CA ASP A 8 -15.57 48.08 52.72
C ASP A 8 -16.49 46.85 52.48
N GLU A 9 -17.80 47.03 52.53
CA GLU A 9 -18.76 45.98 52.18
C GLU A 9 -18.82 45.78 50.65
N ALA A 10 -18.74 46.88 49.90
CA ALA A 10 -18.68 46.85 48.43
C ALA A 10 -17.40 46.13 47.95
N ASP A 11 -16.26 46.43 48.54
CA ASP A 11 -14.98 45.78 48.20
C ASP A 11 -14.94 44.27 48.52
N ARG A 12 -15.51 43.90 49.67
CA ARG A 12 -15.64 42.48 50.03
C ARG A 12 -16.61 41.73 49.08
N PHE A 13 -17.69 42.36 48.68
CA PHE A 13 -18.62 41.79 47.72
C PHE A 13 -17.95 41.63 46.35
N MET A 14 -17.25 42.64 45.84
CA MET A 14 -16.53 42.58 44.59
C MET A 14 -15.43 41.53 44.54
N ARG A 15 -14.70 41.33 45.63
CA ARG A 15 -13.70 40.22 45.76
C ARG A 15 -14.37 38.83 45.72
N ARG A 16 -15.49 38.68 46.43
CA ARG A 16 -16.26 37.40 46.40
C ARG A 16 -16.83 37.15 45.00
N LEU A 17 -17.39 38.15 44.35
CA LEU A 17 -17.91 38.05 43.01
C LEU A 17 -16.82 37.66 42.00
N LYS A 18 -15.64 38.27 42.06
CA LYS A 18 -14.47 37.89 41.22
C LYS A 18 -14.04 36.44 41.45
N LEU A 19 -13.96 35.98 42.73
CA LEU A 19 -13.63 34.63 43.04
C LEU A 19 -14.67 33.63 42.50
N VAL A 20 -15.95 33.93 42.63
CA VAL A 20 -17.03 33.09 42.07
C VAL A 20 -16.97 33.03 40.53
N MET A 21 -16.71 34.16 39.89
CA MET A 21 -16.55 34.21 38.42
C MET A 21 -15.34 33.42 37.95
N VAL A 22 -14.20 33.54 38.63
CA VAL A 22 -12.99 32.76 38.31
C VAL A 22 -13.22 31.28 38.54
N ALA A 23 -13.86 30.89 39.67
CA ALA A 23 -14.19 29.49 39.95
C ALA A 23 -15.16 28.93 38.92
N PHE A 24 -16.16 29.68 38.50
CA PHE A 24 -17.10 29.29 37.44
C PHE A 24 -16.40 29.13 36.08
N ALA A 25 -15.56 30.12 35.72
CA ALA A 25 -14.75 30.05 34.49
C ALA A 25 -13.82 28.82 34.50
N ALA A 26 -13.16 28.56 35.62
CA ALA A 26 -12.30 27.37 35.77
C ALA A 26 -13.11 26.07 35.66
N LEU A 27 -14.29 26.01 36.27
CA LEU A 27 -15.17 24.83 36.22
C LEU A 27 -15.64 24.49 34.80
N VAL A 28 -15.82 25.51 33.94
CA VAL A 28 -16.26 25.31 32.53
C VAL A 28 -15.07 25.10 31.61
N LEU A 29 -14.01 25.91 31.75
CA LEU A 29 -12.87 25.88 30.83
C LEU A 29 -11.97 24.68 31.04
N LEU A 30 -11.78 24.22 32.29
CA LEU A 30 -10.90 23.09 32.59
C LEU A 30 -11.37 21.77 31.95
N PRO A 31 -12.66 21.36 32.08
CA PRO A 31 -13.14 20.16 31.40
C PRO A 31 -13.13 20.29 29.88
N LEU A 32 -13.38 21.48 29.35
CA LEU A 32 -13.32 21.73 27.90
C LEU A 32 -11.89 21.58 27.38
N LEU A 33 -10.91 22.09 28.10
CA LEU A 33 -9.50 21.95 27.77
C LEU A 33 -9.05 20.48 27.87
N LEU A 34 -9.46 19.77 28.92
CA LEU A 34 -9.16 18.33 29.08
C LEU A 34 -9.81 17.51 27.94
N TYR A 35 -11.02 17.88 27.54
CA TYR A 35 -11.70 17.22 26.42
C TYR A 35 -11.00 17.52 25.09
N ALA A 36 -10.54 18.73 24.85
CA ALA A 36 -9.77 19.08 23.67
C ALA A 36 -8.46 18.28 23.58
N VAL A 37 -7.71 18.20 24.71
CA VAL A 37 -6.47 17.39 24.76
C VAL A 37 -6.76 15.88 24.59
N TYR A 38 -7.89 15.39 25.11
CA TYR A 38 -8.30 14.01 24.91
C TYR A 38 -8.63 13.72 23.44
N LEU A 39 -9.34 14.64 22.76
CA LEU A 39 -9.64 14.50 21.33
C LEU A 39 -8.38 14.55 20.46
N ASP A 40 -7.47 15.49 20.77
CA ASP A 40 -6.21 15.65 20.06
C ASP A 40 -5.39 14.34 20.08
N ARG A 41 -5.19 13.76 21.27
CA ARG A 41 -4.51 12.47 21.43
C ARG A 41 -5.21 11.32 20.69
N ARG A 42 -6.53 11.34 20.67
CA ARG A 42 -7.28 10.28 20.00
C ARG A 42 -7.24 10.40 18.48
N LEU A 43 -7.13 11.62 17.95
CA LEU A 43 -6.91 11.87 16.54
C LEU A 43 -5.51 11.44 16.11
N ASP A 44 -4.49 11.75 16.91
CA ASP A 44 -3.11 11.31 16.65
C ASP A 44 -2.98 9.78 16.59
N ASP A 45 -3.68 9.06 17.49
CA ASP A 45 -3.72 7.59 17.49
C ASP A 45 -4.40 7.04 16.21
N PHE A 46 -5.46 7.72 15.71
CA PHE A 46 -6.11 7.35 14.46
C PHE A 46 -5.21 7.63 13.26
N GLU A 47 -4.56 8.78 13.20
CA GLU A 47 -3.63 9.11 12.12
C GLU A 47 -2.45 8.13 12.09
N ALA A 48 -1.88 7.78 13.24
CA ALA A 48 -0.81 6.78 13.33
C ALA A 48 -1.24 5.39 12.84
N THR A 49 -2.49 5.01 13.09
CA THR A 49 -3.05 3.72 12.61
C THR A 49 -3.30 3.72 11.10
N LEU A 50 -3.56 4.89 10.51
CA LEU A 50 -3.82 5.06 9.08
C LEU A 50 -2.57 5.37 8.26
N GLN A 51 -1.44 5.70 8.93
CA GLN A 51 -0.18 5.89 8.20
C GLN A 51 0.22 4.61 7.47
N HIS A 52 0.60 4.77 6.22
CA HIS A 52 1.12 3.68 5.42
C HIS A 52 2.33 3.06 6.14
N SER A 53 2.19 1.80 6.54
CA SER A 53 3.33 0.98 6.95
C SER A 53 3.91 0.35 5.69
N PRO A 54 5.23 0.44 5.46
CA PRO A 54 5.85 -0.29 4.36
C PRO A 54 5.47 -1.77 4.47
N PRO A 55 5.47 -2.51 3.34
CA PRO A 55 5.15 -3.93 3.34
C PRO A 55 5.88 -4.60 4.49
N GLN A 56 5.15 -5.13 5.48
CA GLN A 56 5.78 -5.86 6.56
C GLN A 56 6.43 -7.07 5.93
N GLU A 57 7.75 -7.08 5.92
CA GLU A 57 8.50 -8.31 5.78
C GLU A 57 7.98 -9.20 6.90
N LEU A 58 7.23 -10.25 6.51
CA LEU A 58 6.83 -11.27 7.47
C LEU A 58 8.11 -11.71 8.17
N GLU A 59 8.13 -11.71 9.51
CA GLU A 59 9.13 -12.45 10.27
C GLU A 59 9.02 -13.89 9.79
N VAL A 60 9.88 -14.23 8.84
CA VAL A 60 9.81 -15.49 8.12
C VAL A 60 10.55 -16.48 8.99
N ASP A 61 9.81 -17.26 9.75
CA ASP A 61 10.32 -18.48 10.36
C ASP A 61 11.04 -19.33 9.28
N GLU A 62 12.06 -20.08 9.65
CA GLU A 62 12.88 -20.87 8.70
C GLU A 62 12.04 -21.77 7.80
N SER A 63 10.91 -22.31 8.30
CA SER A 63 9.96 -23.08 7.52
C SER A 63 9.30 -22.27 6.40
N SER A 64 8.95 -21.03 6.69
CA SER A 64 8.33 -20.10 5.72
C SER A 64 9.32 -19.62 4.66
N ARG A 65 10.61 -19.52 5.00
CA ARG A 65 11.68 -19.22 4.02
C ARG A 65 11.87 -20.33 3.01
N SER A 66 11.87 -21.57 3.46
CA SER A 66 11.97 -22.74 2.56
C SER A 66 10.81 -22.80 1.58
N ASP A 67 9.59 -22.54 2.06
CA ASP A 67 8.37 -22.48 1.22
C ASP A 67 8.42 -21.36 0.20
N LEU A 68 8.89 -20.16 0.59
CA LEU A 68 9.07 -19.03 -0.32
C LEU A 68 10.09 -19.34 -1.42
N HIS A 69 11.23 -19.94 -1.05
CA HIS A 69 12.23 -20.39 -2.03
C HIS A 69 11.67 -21.44 -2.97
N GLN A 70 10.89 -22.37 -2.48
CA GLN A 70 10.29 -23.43 -3.30
C GLN A 70 9.27 -22.86 -4.30
N VAL A 71 8.40 -21.94 -3.85
CA VAL A 71 7.40 -21.29 -4.72
C VAL A 71 8.08 -20.45 -5.80
N THR A 72 9.15 -19.73 -5.45
CA THR A 72 9.89 -18.88 -6.41
C THR A 72 10.78 -19.70 -7.35
N ALA A 73 11.27 -20.88 -6.93
CA ALA A 73 12.12 -21.73 -7.76
C ALA A 73 11.31 -22.59 -8.75
N ASN A 74 10.12 -23.06 -8.33
CA ASN A 74 9.26 -23.94 -9.16
C ASN A 74 7.79 -23.46 -9.08
N PRO A 75 7.48 -22.29 -9.62
CA PRO A 75 6.11 -21.77 -9.60
C PRO A 75 5.21 -22.61 -10.51
N VAL A 76 3.98 -22.86 -10.05
CA VAL A 76 2.91 -23.46 -10.87
C VAL A 76 2.25 -22.40 -11.73
N GLU A 77 2.16 -21.19 -11.19
CA GLU A 77 1.59 -20.02 -11.86
C GLU A 77 2.37 -18.77 -11.46
N GLY A 78 2.45 -17.79 -12.35
CA GLY A 78 3.10 -16.53 -12.07
C GLY A 78 3.06 -15.60 -13.26
N GLN A 79 3.23 -14.33 -13.00
CA GLN A 79 3.19 -13.29 -14.03
C GLN A 79 4.18 -12.16 -13.71
N LEU A 80 4.65 -11.53 -14.78
CA LEU A 80 5.27 -10.22 -14.74
C LEU A 80 4.25 -9.21 -15.26
N VAL A 81 3.91 -8.23 -14.43
CA VAL A 81 2.86 -7.26 -14.69
C VAL A 81 3.46 -5.87 -14.78
N TYR A 82 3.19 -5.18 -15.89
CA TYR A 82 3.53 -3.78 -16.09
C TYR A 82 2.39 -2.89 -15.62
N VAL A 83 2.66 -1.95 -14.71
CA VAL A 83 1.66 -1.03 -14.15
C VAL A 83 2.05 0.40 -14.49
N PRO A 84 1.31 1.11 -15.35
CA PRO A 84 1.55 2.52 -15.60
C PRO A 84 1.39 3.34 -14.33
N ALA A 85 2.32 4.27 -14.07
CA ALA A 85 2.29 5.19 -12.96
C ALA A 85 2.71 6.59 -13.41
N TYR A 86 2.34 7.60 -12.63
CA TYR A 86 2.62 8.99 -12.95
C TYR A 86 3.02 9.71 -11.66
N SER A 87 4.29 10.11 -11.52
CA SER A 87 4.70 10.97 -10.40
C SER A 87 4.19 12.41 -10.57
N HIS A 88 3.92 12.77 -11.80
CA HIS A 88 3.21 14.01 -12.16
C HIS A 88 2.50 13.86 -13.51
N ILE A 89 1.52 14.73 -13.73
CA ILE A 89 0.86 14.96 -15.01
C ILE A 89 1.02 16.43 -15.36
N TYR A 90 0.78 16.77 -16.61
CA TYR A 90 0.86 18.16 -17.06
C TYR A 90 -0.52 18.78 -17.16
N HIS A 91 -0.61 20.09 -16.87
CA HIS A 91 -1.81 20.90 -17.05
C HIS A 91 -1.43 22.28 -17.62
N GLY A 92 -2.42 23.06 -18.03
CA GLY A 92 -2.21 24.38 -18.62
C GLY A 92 -1.19 24.34 -19.75
N ASP A 93 -0.16 25.19 -19.67
CA ASP A 93 0.90 25.32 -20.66
C ASP A 93 2.09 24.36 -20.43
N GLY A 94 1.83 23.20 -19.80
CA GLY A 94 2.84 22.20 -19.52
C GLY A 94 3.39 22.25 -18.08
N GLU A 95 2.70 22.89 -17.17
CA GLU A 95 3.05 22.92 -15.75
C GLU A 95 2.85 21.54 -15.11
N PRO A 96 3.81 21.03 -14.33
CA PRO A 96 3.70 19.73 -13.69
C PRO A 96 2.76 19.78 -12.48
N TYR A 97 1.86 18.82 -12.38
CA TYR A 97 0.99 18.58 -11.25
C TYR A 97 1.44 17.29 -10.54
N LEU A 98 2.03 17.42 -9.36
CA LEU A 98 2.64 16.31 -8.62
C LEU A 98 1.58 15.41 -7.98
N LEU A 99 1.86 14.10 -7.96
CA LEU A 99 0.95 13.07 -7.48
C LEU A 99 1.64 12.13 -6.49
N THR A 100 0.91 11.72 -5.47
CA THR A 100 1.25 10.55 -4.67
C THR A 100 0.77 9.31 -5.41
N ILE A 101 1.59 8.27 -5.47
CA ILE A 101 1.25 6.99 -6.11
C ILE A 101 1.15 5.92 -5.03
N THR A 102 0.03 5.20 -4.99
CA THR A 102 -0.11 3.97 -4.22
C THR A 102 -0.25 2.80 -5.19
N LEU A 103 0.74 1.93 -5.24
CA LEU A 103 0.62 0.64 -5.92
C LEU A 103 0.05 -0.38 -4.94
N SER A 104 -1.05 -1.03 -5.32
CA SER A 104 -1.70 -2.08 -4.53
C SER A 104 -1.65 -3.41 -5.27
N VAL A 105 -1.25 -4.47 -4.57
CA VAL A 105 -1.26 -5.86 -5.04
C VAL A 105 -2.19 -6.66 -4.16
N ARG A 106 -3.29 -7.16 -4.73
CA ARG A 106 -4.38 -7.83 -4.01
C ARG A 106 -4.53 -9.26 -4.47
N ASN A 107 -4.35 -10.20 -3.56
CA ASN A 107 -4.70 -11.59 -3.81
C ASN A 107 -6.23 -11.74 -3.87
N THR A 108 -6.76 -12.18 -4.99
CA THR A 108 -8.21 -12.39 -5.19
C THR A 108 -8.66 -13.83 -4.94
N SER A 109 -7.72 -14.73 -4.63
CA SER A 109 -8.04 -16.12 -4.28
C SER A 109 -8.76 -16.18 -2.93
N LEU A 110 -9.78 -17.03 -2.85
CA LEU A 110 -10.56 -17.23 -1.62
C LEU A 110 -9.89 -18.24 -0.67
N SER A 111 -8.95 -19.03 -1.14
CA SER A 111 -8.38 -20.17 -0.39
C SER A 111 -6.86 -20.21 -0.36
N ASP A 112 -6.20 -19.72 -1.41
CA ASP A 112 -4.77 -19.94 -1.60
C ASP A 112 -3.99 -18.63 -1.59
N GLY A 113 -2.76 -18.70 -1.05
CA GLY A 113 -1.84 -17.57 -1.02
C GLY A 113 -1.03 -17.45 -2.30
N LEU A 114 -0.52 -16.28 -2.57
CA LEU A 114 0.48 -15.99 -3.59
C LEU A 114 1.72 -15.32 -2.99
N VAL A 115 2.80 -15.28 -3.73
CA VAL A 115 4.06 -14.62 -3.35
C VAL A 115 4.34 -13.48 -4.32
N VAL A 116 4.45 -12.27 -3.81
CA VAL A 116 4.98 -11.12 -4.57
C VAL A 116 6.49 -11.21 -4.45
N LYS A 117 7.17 -11.53 -5.55
CA LYS A 117 8.62 -11.71 -5.58
C LYS A 117 9.36 -10.39 -5.62
N SER A 118 8.89 -9.46 -6.45
CA SER A 118 9.54 -8.16 -6.61
C SER A 118 8.55 -7.07 -7.02
N VAL A 119 8.82 -5.86 -6.56
CA VAL A 119 8.17 -4.63 -7.01
C VAL A 119 9.26 -3.64 -7.34
N ARG A 120 9.43 -3.34 -8.63
CA ARG A 120 10.48 -2.44 -9.16
C ARG A 120 9.83 -1.22 -9.80
N TYR A 121 10.40 -0.05 -9.55
CA TYR A 121 9.91 1.23 -10.04
C TYR A 121 10.89 1.83 -11.05
N PHE A 122 10.37 2.29 -12.18
CA PHE A 122 11.14 2.79 -13.32
C PHE A 122 10.75 4.21 -13.69
N ASP A 123 11.71 4.97 -14.20
CA ASP A 123 11.48 6.31 -14.74
C ASP A 123 10.93 6.26 -16.20
N THR A 124 10.59 7.44 -16.71
CA THR A 124 10.12 7.63 -18.08
C THR A 124 11.14 7.16 -19.16
N LYS A 125 12.42 7.02 -18.81
CA LYS A 125 13.48 6.56 -19.72
C LYS A 125 13.72 5.06 -19.64
N GLY A 126 13.03 4.36 -18.72
CA GLY A 126 13.18 2.94 -18.48
C GLY A 126 14.34 2.58 -17.54
N ASN A 127 14.89 3.56 -16.82
CA ASN A 127 15.87 3.28 -15.77
C ASN A 127 15.16 2.85 -14.50
N GLU A 128 15.67 1.79 -13.86
CA GLU A 128 15.20 1.39 -12.54
C GLU A 128 15.64 2.42 -11.50
N ILE A 129 14.66 2.96 -10.74
CA ILE A 129 14.89 3.96 -9.70
C ILE A 129 14.97 3.28 -8.34
N LYS A 130 14.05 2.33 -8.09
CA LYS A 130 13.88 1.73 -6.77
C LYS A 130 13.30 0.33 -6.84
N THR A 131 13.82 -0.54 -6.01
CA THR A 131 13.19 -1.82 -5.64
C THR A 131 12.55 -1.66 -4.26
N PHE A 132 11.24 -1.96 -4.16
CA PHE A 132 10.48 -1.77 -2.93
C PHE A 132 10.51 -2.97 -1.99
N LEU A 133 10.75 -4.17 -2.51
CA LEU A 133 10.80 -5.39 -1.71
C LEU A 133 12.25 -5.91 -1.70
N GLU A 134 12.85 -5.98 -0.52
CA GLU A 134 14.17 -6.62 -0.33
C GLU A 134 14.05 -8.14 -0.36
N GLN A 135 12.90 -8.66 0.09
CA GLN A 135 12.58 -10.08 0.09
C GLN A 135 11.17 -10.31 -0.44
N PRO A 136 10.88 -11.52 -1.00
CA PRO A 136 9.54 -11.89 -1.41
C PRO A 136 8.55 -11.81 -0.25
N VAL A 137 7.35 -11.31 -0.52
CA VAL A 137 6.25 -11.18 0.46
C VAL A 137 5.13 -12.15 0.10
N ARG A 138 4.69 -12.96 1.07
CA ARG A 138 3.55 -13.84 0.91
C ARG A 138 2.25 -13.11 1.24
N LEU A 139 1.32 -13.13 0.32
CA LEU A 139 -0.05 -12.66 0.53
C LEU A 139 -0.97 -13.85 0.79
N PRO A 140 -1.61 -13.93 1.95
CA PRO A 140 -2.65 -14.95 2.19
C PRO A 140 -3.84 -14.75 1.25
N ALA A 141 -4.77 -15.67 1.26
CA ALA A 141 -6.05 -15.51 0.58
C ALA A 141 -6.70 -14.18 0.97
N LEU A 142 -7.14 -13.39 -0.01
CA LEU A 142 -7.71 -12.05 0.12
C LEU A 142 -6.75 -11.00 0.75
N GLY A 143 -5.46 -11.34 0.90
CA GLY A 143 -4.46 -10.42 1.43
C GLY A 143 -4.05 -9.34 0.43
N THR A 144 -3.56 -8.23 0.94
CA THR A 144 -3.09 -7.08 0.15
C THR A 144 -1.72 -6.61 0.65
N THR A 145 -0.86 -6.17 -0.27
CA THR A 145 0.32 -5.37 0.04
C THR A 145 0.33 -4.10 -0.79
N GLU A 146 0.92 -3.05 -0.26
CA GLU A 146 0.95 -1.74 -0.91
C GLU A 146 2.33 -1.11 -0.78
N VAL A 147 2.71 -0.36 -1.80
CA VAL A 147 3.90 0.51 -1.76
C VAL A 147 3.50 1.92 -2.18
N VAL A 148 4.14 2.92 -1.58
CA VAL A 148 3.84 4.32 -1.82
C VAL A 148 5.07 5.02 -2.38
N VAL A 149 4.86 5.82 -3.44
CA VAL A 149 5.78 6.85 -3.91
C VAL A 149 5.22 8.19 -3.47
N GLU A 150 5.98 8.88 -2.65
CA GLU A 150 5.56 10.16 -2.09
C GLU A 150 5.36 11.22 -3.18
N ARG A 151 4.49 12.18 -2.91
CA ARG A 151 4.17 13.27 -3.84
C ARG A 151 5.40 14.06 -4.28
N ASP A 152 6.32 14.27 -3.36
CA ASP A 152 7.52 15.09 -3.61
C ASP A 152 8.65 14.29 -4.32
N ASP A 153 8.45 12.98 -4.50
CA ASP A 153 9.32 12.12 -5.32
C ASP A 153 8.88 12.15 -6.79
N ALA A 154 9.36 13.13 -7.52
CA ALA A 154 9.10 13.30 -8.95
C ALA A 154 10.08 12.51 -9.85
N THR A 155 10.92 11.64 -9.31
CA THR A 155 12.00 10.96 -10.04
C THR A 155 11.50 10.04 -11.15
N GLY A 156 10.30 9.44 -10.99
CA GLY A 156 9.68 8.60 -12.00
C GLY A 156 9.24 9.33 -13.26
N GLY A 157 8.83 10.58 -13.14
CA GLY A 157 8.34 11.37 -14.26
C GLY A 157 6.89 11.04 -14.65
N SER A 158 6.43 11.65 -15.74
CA SER A 158 5.07 11.47 -16.27
C SER A 158 4.85 10.13 -17.00
N GLY A 159 5.89 9.34 -17.20
CA GLY A 159 5.87 8.02 -17.82
C GLY A 159 6.45 6.94 -16.94
N ALA A 160 6.41 7.14 -15.64
CA ALA A 160 6.84 6.15 -14.65
C ALA A 160 6.02 4.86 -14.75
N ASN A 161 6.60 3.77 -14.27
CA ASN A 161 5.89 2.49 -14.22
C ASN A 161 6.45 1.57 -13.13
N PHE A 162 5.66 0.58 -12.75
CA PHE A 162 6.11 -0.53 -11.94
C PHE A 162 6.18 -1.80 -12.76
N LEU A 163 7.16 -2.65 -12.44
CA LEU A 163 7.15 -4.07 -12.78
C LEU A 163 6.93 -4.88 -11.51
N VAL A 164 5.83 -5.62 -11.49
CA VAL A 164 5.45 -6.50 -10.37
C VAL A 164 5.56 -7.94 -10.83
N GLU A 165 6.36 -8.73 -10.11
CA GLU A 165 6.53 -10.15 -10.35
C GLU A 165 5.91 -10.94 -9.21
N TRP A 166 5.00 -11.86 -9.52
CA TRP A 166 4.35 -12.70 -8.53
C TRP A 166 4.26 -14.16 -8.98
N TYR A 167 4.19 -15.07 -7.99
CA TYR A 167 4.12 -16.50 -8.19
C TYR A 167 3.14 -17.17 -7.23
N ALA A 168 2.64 -18.35 -7.62
CA ALA A 168 1.84 -19.23 -6.77
C ALA A 168 2.28 -20.68 -6.93
N SER A 169 2.15 -21.45 -5.84
CA SER A 169 2.42 -22.89 -5.81
C SER A 169 1.25 -23.75 -6.29
N LYS A 170 0.11 -23.11 -6.55
CA LYS A 170 -1.12 -23.72 -7.06
C LYS A 170 -1.79 -22.75 -8.00
N PRO A 171 -2.70 -23.20 -8.87
CA PRO A 171 -3.54 -22.31 -9.65
C PRO A 171 -4.37 -21.38 -8.74
N VAL A 172 -4.29 -20.08 -8.98
CA VAL A 172 -5.02 -19.05 -8.23
C VAL A 172 -5.75 -18.12 -9.20
N THR A 173 -6.75 -17.40 -8.71
CA THR A 173 -7.32 -16.30 -9.48
C THR A 173 -6.30 -15.19 -9.66
N GLU A 174 -6.26 -14.58 -10.85
CA GLU A 174 -5.34 -13.49 -11.18
C GLU A 174 -5.46 -12.34 -10.15
N PRO A 175 -4.36 -11.90 -9.54
CA PRO A 175 -4.41 -10.81 -8.56
C PRO A 175 -4.80 -9.49 -9.22
N ILE A 176 -5.41 -8.60 -8.45
CA ILE A 176 -5.61 -7.21 -8.87
C ILE A 176 -4.34 -6.45 -8.53
N ILE A 177 -3.69 -5.90 -9.57
CA ILE A 177 -2.49 -5.08 -9.43
C ILE A 177 -2.77 -3.74 -10.10
N GLU A 178 -2.81 -2.67 -9.30
CA GLU A 178 -3.18 -1.34 -9.78
C GLU A 178 -2.42 -0.24 -9.05
N ALA A 179 -2.16 0.85 -9.76
CA ALA A 179 -1.64 2.08 -9.19
C ALA A 179 -2.75 3.13 -9.11
N VAL A 180 -2.90 3.73 -7.94
CA VAL A 180 -3.78 4.87 -7.70
C VAL A 180 -2.92 6.10 -7.52
N MET A 181 -3.16 7.12 -8.36
CA MET A 181 -2.52 8.43 -8.28
C MET A 181 -3.48 9.43 -7.69
N ILE A 182 -3.02 10.20 -6.70
CA ILE A 182 -3.84 11.19 -6.01
C ILE A 182 -3.04 12.45 -5.66
N ASP A 183 -3.69 13.60 -5.74
CA ASP A 183 -3.26 14.82 -5.04
C ASP A 183 -4.46 15.56 -4.49
N THR A 184 -4.32 16.04 -3.24
CA THR A 184 -5.34 16.80 -2.50
C THR A 184 -4.85 18.17 -2.05
N LYS A 185 -3.61 18.57 -2.46
CA LYS A 185 -3.00 19.86 -2.11
C LYS A 185 -3.55 21.03 -2.97
N GLY A 186 -4.82 21.16 -3.10
CA GLY A 186 -5.41 22.24 -3.87
C GLY A 186 -6.89 22.42 -3.54
N GLN A 187 -7.52 23.43 -4.15
CA GLN A 187 -8.97 23.59 -4.01
C GLN A 187 -9.76 22.48 -4.72
N GLN A 188 -9.11 21.81 -5.68
CA GLN A 188 -9.67 20.68 -6.42
C GLN A 188 -8.69 19.51 -6.33
N GLY A 189 -9.09 18.44 -5.66
CA GLY A 189 -8.34 17.19 -5.67
C GLY A 189 -8.46 16.46 -6.99
N ILE A 190 -7.43 15.67 -7.35
CA ILE A 190 -7.46 14.76 -8.49
C ILE A 190 -7.13 13.35 -8.01
N SER A 191 -7.83 12.35 -8.56
CA SER A 191 -7.53 10.95 -8.32
C SER A 191 -7.91 10.13 -9.54
N PHE A 192 -7.04 9.17 -9.90
CA PHE A 192 -7.30 8.19 -10.93
C PHE A 192 -6.48 6.92 -10.71
N ALA A 193 -6.94 5.80 -11.26
CA ALA A 193 -6.26 4.52 -11.15
C ALA A 193 -5.82 4.00 -12.53
N ARG A 194 -4.77 3.17 -12.52
CA ARG A 194 -4.30 2.40 -13.66
C ARG A 194 -4.09 0.94 -13.26
N ARG A 195 -4.80 0.04 -13.90
CA ARG A 195 -4.60 -1.39 -13.75
C ARG A 195 -3.39 -1.84 -14.56
N GLY A 196 -2.64 -2.81 -14.00
CA GLY A 196 -1.51 -3.43 -14.68
C GLY A 196 -1.94 -4.30 -15.86
N SER A 197 -1.00 -4.52 -16.76
CA SER A 197 -1.11 -5.44 -17.90
C SER A 197 -0.06 -6.52 -17.80
N VAL A 198 -0.44 -7.76 -17.98
CA VAL A 198 0.49 -8.90 -17.99
C VAL A 198 1.37 -8.82 -19.22
N ILE A 199 2.70 -8.84 -19.04
CA ILE A 199 3.67 -8.80 -20.12
C ILE A 199 4.46 -10.10 -20.26
N SER A 200 4.44 -10.97 -19.22
CA SER A 200 5.00 -12.30 -19.26
C SER A 200 4.27 -13.21 -18.27
N GLN A 201 4.11 -14.48 -18.63
CA GLN A 201 3.53 -15.51 -17.78
C GLN A 201 4.54 -16.63 -17.59
N VAL A 202 4.55 -17.24 -16.41
CA VAL A 202 5.27 -18.49 -16.17
C VAL A 202 4.38 -19.61 -16.71
N GLU A 203 4.88 -20.31 -17.73
CA GLU A 203 4.23 -21.55 -18.16
C GLU A 203 4.51 -22.63 -17.11
N PRO A 204 3.48 -23.33 -16.61
CA PRO A 204 3.69 -24.51 -15.77
C PRO A 204 4.63 -25.47 -16.48
N GLN A 205 5.66 -25.96 -15.82
CA GLN A 205 6.50 -27.02 -16.38
C GLN A 205 5.65 -28.29 -16.53
N ALA A 206 4.82 -28.33 -17.56
CA ALA A 206 4.07 -29.50 -17.95
C ALA A 206 5.04 -30.45 -18.63
N ASN A 207 5.51 -31.45 -17.85
CA ASN A 207 6.04 -32.70 -18.36
C ASN A 207 7.22 -32.61 -19.35
N ALA A 208 8.39 -32.22 -18.88
CA ALA A 208 9.66 -32.62 -19.53
C ALA A 208 9.87 -34.15 -19.55
N ASN A 209 9.05 -34.93 -18.84
CA ASN A 209 9.18 -36.39 -18.73
C ASN A 209 8.31 -37.20 -19.71
N LYS A 210 7.67 -36.60 -20.71
CA LYS A 210 6.79 -37.35 -21.64
C LYS A 210 7.34 -37.53 -23.06
N VAL A 211 8.55 -37.10 -23.35
CA VAL A 211 9.12 -37.17 -24.73
C VAL A 211 10.19 -38.23 -24.89
N GLU A 212 10.66 -38.92 -23.82
CA GLU A 212 11.75 -39.92 -23.95
C GLU A 212 11.32 -41.38 -24.08
N ASN A 213 10.03 -41.74 -24.08
CA ASN A 213 9.62 -43.15 -24.20
C ASN A 213 8.74 -43.43 -25.43
N GLY A 214 9.06 -42.88 -26.59
CA GLY A 214 8.34 -43.10 -27.84
C GLY A 214 9.25 -43.49 -29.03
N GLY A 215 10.45 -43.96 -28.75
CA GLY A 215 11.39 -44.40 -29.79
C GLY A 215 11.40 -45.94 -29.95
N GLU A 216 10.28 -46.56 -30.32
CA GLU A 216 10.31 -47.90 -30.86
C GLU A 216 10.50 -47.82 -32.39
N SER A 217 11.67 -48.23 -32.82
CA SER A 217 12.02 -48.43 -34.22
C SER A 217 11.18 -49.54 -34.84
N PRO A 218 10.63 -49.38 -36.03
CA PRO A 218 10.05 -50.51 -36.78
C PRO A 218 11.20 -51.40 -37.29
N THR A 219 11.27 -52.62 -36.82
CA THR A 219 12.09 -53.67 -37.41
C THR A 219 11.58 -54.01 -38.79
N ASP A 220 12.41 -53.67 -39.75
CA ASP A 220 12.36 -54.18 -41.12
C ASP A 220 12.45 -55.70 -41.13
N ASN A 221 11.47 -56.38 -41.66
CA ASN A 221 11.50 -57.81 -41.90
C ASN A 221 11.16 -58.04 -43.38
N SER A 222 12.14 -57.77 -44.24
CA SER A 222 12.16 -58.30 -45.61
C SER A 222 12.73 -59.71 -45.60
N ASN A 223 11.90 -60.73 -45.82
CA ASN A 223 12.34 -61.97 -46.46
C ASN A 223 11.23 -62.55 -47.30
N ALA A 224 11.49 -62.54 -48.60
CA ALA A 224 10.84 -63.35 -49.62
C ALA A 224 11.21 -64.86 -49.49
N PRO A 225 10.58 -65.79 -50.18
CA PRO A 225 10.77 -65.89 -51.64
C PRO A 225 9.51 -65.72 -52.43
#